data_f3c8d6b3b885b4b0e40187c848cbb8cb
#
_entry.id   f3c8d6b3b885b4b0e40187c848cbb8cb
#
_cell.length_a   1.000
_cell.length_b   1.000
_cell.length_c   1.000
_cell.angle_alpha   90.00
_cell.angle_beta   90.00
_cell.angle_gamma   90.00
#
_symmetry.space_group_name_H-M   'P 1'
#
loop_
_entity.id
_entity.type
_entity.pdbx_description
1 polymer ?
#
loop_
_entity_poly.entity_id
_entity_poly.type
_entity_poly.pdbx_seq_one_letter_code
_entity_poly.pdbx_strand_id
1 'polypeptide(L)'
;MKKYLLLPFLLLTLLFACSKNEQEMFPDLRMEVSDKSLTVALNTEKKFAVNIAEGKTLNNEWTLNNTVVSKESSYTFKPALAGDYTLVYKGTNDLGSFSYTYQINVPVPVTEPGANSSKYISRVFEYLPAPGQHINQATVGSPEQAQKLVGSILNSVSLGGFGGYIIFGFDHSVKNQEGADFGIYGNPSGGTYPFSEPGIVMVSQDKNGNGLPDDEWYELAGSEYSKATTIKNYEITYTNPKAATNVTWTDNQGKSGEVLNISRGTRNYYPAFAANQDKITFKGTLLPSTLGTTGFVTNAPFEWGYTDSYSAGDDYANKQYNSFDLSWAVDKDGKKVNLKTVDFIKVYTAQNVNAGVLGEISTDIKGAVDLNIK
;
A
#
# COMPACT_ATOMS: atom_id res chain seq x y z
N MET A 1 0.32 -80.80 -90.99
CA MET A 1 -0.19 -80.61 -89.59
C MET A 1 0.76 -79.67 -88.86
N LYS A 2 0.31 -78.41 -88.63
CA LYS A 2 1.09 -77.36 -87.95
C LYS A 2 0.77 -77.36 -86.48
N LYS A 3 1.77 -77.57 -85.59
CA LYS A 3 1.61 -77.48 -84.16
C LYS A 3 1.84 -76.04 -83.75
N TYR A 4 0.88 -75.43 -83.08
CA TYR A 4 1.00 -74.13 -82.43
C TYR A 4 1.50 -74.29 -80.98
N LEU A 5 2.61 -73.64 -80.66
CA LEU A 5 3.18 -73.59 -79.32
C LEU A 5 2.61 -72.36 -78.55
N LEU A 6 1.84 -72.60 -77.56
CA LEU A 6 1.32 -71.50 -76.67
C LEU A 6 2.35 -71.19 -75.62
N LEU A 7 2.82 -69.99 -75.64
CA LEU A 7 3.73 -69.42 -74.62
C LEU A 7 2.87 -68.73 -73.53
N PRO A 8 2.95 -69.04 -72.26
CA PRO A 8 2.24 -68.33 -71.22
C PRO A 8 2.90 -66.99 -70.91
N PHE A 9 2.15 -65.89 -71.01
CA PHE A 9 2.54 -64.51 -70.66
C PHE A 9 2.45 -64.36 -69.15
N LEU A 10 3.61 -64.30 -68.47
CA LEU A 10 3.68 -64.08 -67.03
C LEU A 10 3.52 -62.57 -66.75
N LEU A 11 2.34 -62.16 -66.23
CA LEU A 11 2.03 -60.80 -65.86
C LEU A 11 2.64 -60.50 -64.50
N LEU A 12 3.78 -59.77 -64.48
CA LEU A 12 4.46 -59.31 -63.26
C LEU A 12 3.74 -58.06 -62.76
N THR A 13 2.85 -58.19 -61.77
CA THR A 13 2.24 -57.03 -61.07
C THR A 13 3.24 -56.42 -60.11
N LEU A 14 3.82 -55.29 -60.46
CA LEU A 14 4.57 -54.44 -59.57
C LEU A 14 3.60 -53.76 -58.59
N LEU A 15 3.57 -54.22 -57.36
CA LEU A 15 2.95 -53.52 -56.22
C LEU A 15 3.82 -52.35 -55.87
N PHE A 16 3.46 -51.16 -56.33
CA PHE A 16 3.98 -49.91 -55.77
C PHE A 16 3.33 -49.73 -54.40
N ALA A 17 4.08 -50.09 -53.35
CA ALA A 17 3.77 -49.70 -52.00
C ALA A 17 4.01 -48.16 -51.93
N CYS A 18 2.95 -47.37 -52.05
CA CYS A 18 2.97 -45.95 -51.78
C CYS A 18 3.12 -45.79 -50.25
N SER A 19 4.35 -45.72 -49.74
CA SER A 19 4.55 -45.23 -48.38
C SER A 19 4.13 -43.77 -48.36
N LYS A 20 2.97 -43.45 -47.83
CA LYS A 20 2.68 -42.09 -47.43
C LYS A 20 3.70 -41.70 -46.36
N ASN A 21 4.74 -40.97 -46.76
CA ASN A 21 5.50 -40.17 -45.81
C ASN A 21 4.51 -39.12 -45.26
N GLU A 22 3.86 -39.41 -44.17
CA GLU A 22 3.14 -38.38 -43.43
C GLU A 22 4.20 -37.41 -42.93
N GLN A 23 4.21 -36.23 -43.53
CA GLN A 23 5.09 -35.16 -43.12
C GLN A 23 4.73 -34.83 -41.65
N GLU A 24 5.65 -35.06 -40.71
CA GLU A 24 5.41 -34.71 -39.35
C GLU A 24 5.12 -33.22 -39.23
N MET A 25 3.97 -32.88 -38.70
CA MET A 25 3.55 -31.49 -38.44
C MET A 25 3.55 -31.23 -36.94
N PHE A 26 3.71 -29.95 -36.57
CA PHE A 26 3.54 -29.50 -35.21
C PHE A 26 2.17 -29.94 -34.68
N PRO A 27 2.07 -30.49 -33.48
CA PRO A 27 0.81 -31.09 -32.99
C PRO A 27 -0.27 -30.03 -32.77
N ASP A 28 -1.53 -30.42 -33.00
CA ASP A 28 -2.68 -29.65 -32.60
C ASP A 28 -2.75 -29.56 -31.08
N LEU A 29 -2.91 -28.35 -30.57
CA LEU A 29 -2.96 -28.04 -29.16
C LEU A 29 -4.28 -27.39 -28.78
N ARG A 30 -4.77 -27.73 -27.62
CA ARG A 30 -5.94 -27.07 -27.03
C ARG A 30 -5.66 -26.75 -25.56
N MET A 31 -5.82 -25.47 -25.21
CA MET A 31 -5.78 -25.05 -23.81
C MET A 31 -7.09 -25.52 -23.13
N GLU A 32 -6.98 -26.09 -21.91
CA GLU A 32 -8.15 -26.48 -21.11
C GLU A 32 -9.00 -25.26 -20.73
N VAL A 33 -8.33 -24.15 -20.38
CA VAL A 33 -8.95 -22.83 -20.18
C VAL A 33 -8.79 -22.04 -21.47
N SER A 34 -9.90 -21.72 -22.15
CA SER A 34 -9.88 -21.00 -23.43
C SER A 34 -9.94 -19.48 -23.27
N ASP A 35 -10.47 -18.99 -22.15
CA ASP A 35 -10.57 -17.55 -21.88
C ASP A 35 -9.20 -16.97 -21.57
N LYS A 36 -8.81 -15.93 -22.33
CA LYS A 36 -7.53 -15.25 -22.16
C LYS A 36 -7.52 -14.24 -21.00
N SER A 37 -8.68 -13.75 -20.63
CA SER A 37 -8.86 -12.81 -19.51
C SER A 37 -9.79 -13.42 -18.49
N LEU A 38 -9.31 -13.56 -17.25
CA LEU A 38 -10.08 -14.20 -16.19
C LEU A 38 -9.80 -13.56 -14.82
N THR A 39 -10.74 -13.75 -13.92
CA THR A 39 -10.61 -13.36 -12.51
C THR A 39 -10.42 -14.61 -11.67
N VAL A 40 -9.43 -14.59 -10.78
CA VAL A 40 -9.18 -15.64 -9.80
C VAL A 40 -9.18 -15.00 -8.41
N ALA A 41 -9.96 -15.56 -7.49
CA ALA A 41 -9.98 -15.03 -6.13
C ALA A 41 -8.67 -15.32 -5.40
N LEU A 42 -8.31 -14.44 -4.47
CA LEU A 42 -7.14 -14.59 -3.62
C LEU A 42 -7.15 -15.97 -2.92
N ASN A 43 -5.99 -16.61 -2.80
CA ASN A 43 -5.79 -17.91 -2.18
C ASN A 43 -6.59 -19.08 -2.83
N THR A 44 -7.27 -18.86 -3.97
CA THR A 44 -8.02 -19.90 -4.69
C THR A 44 -7.15 -20.52 -5.78
N GLU A 45 -7.19 -21.85 -5.88
CA GLU A 45 -6.45 -22.59 -6.89
C GLU A 45 -7.18 -22.58 -8.23
N LYS A 46 -6.44 -22.26 -9.30
CA LYS A 46 -6.88 -22.37 -10.69
C LYS A 46 -5.87 -23.18 -11.49
N LYS A 47 -6.28 -24.35 -11.99
CA LYS A 47 -5.46 -25.18 -12.86
C LYS A 47 -5.56 -24.71 -14.31
N PHE A 48 -4.41 -24.63 -14.97
CA PHE A 48 -4.23 -24.44 -16.40
C PHE A 48 -3.53 -25.68 -16.97
N ALA A 49 -4.00 -26.19 -18.09
CA ALA A 49 -3.40 -27.35 -18.74
C ALA A 49 -3.50 -27.22 -20.26
N VAL A 50 -2.57 -27.86 -20.94
CA VAL A 50 -2.59 -28.04 -22.40
C VAL A 50 -2.93 -29.49 -22.71
N ASN A 51 -3.89 -29.69 -23.61
CA ASN A 51 -4.21 -30.99 -24.21
C ASN A 51 -3.47 -31.08 -25.55
N ILE A 52 -2.63 -32.10 -25.69
CA ILE A 52 -1.78 -32.38 -26.85
C ILE A 52 -2.36 -33.63 -27.53
N ALA A 53 -2.34 -33.68 -28.86
CA ALA A 53 -2.75 -34.86 -29.61
C ALA A 53 -1.98 -36.11 -29.15
N GLU A 54 -2.65 -37.27 -29.09
CA GLU A 54 -2.12 -38.52 -28.59
C GLU A 54 -0.79 -38.90 -29.29
N GLY A 55 0.19 -39.36 -28.52
CA GLY A 55 1.51 -39.80 -29.03
C GLY A 55 2.47 -38.65 -29.41
N LYS A 56 2.08 -37.40 -29.22
CA LYS A 56 2.97 -36.25 -29.44
C LYS A 56 3.45 -35.66 -28.13
N THR A 57 4.69 -35.13 -28.12
CA THR A 57 5.32 -34.50 -26.95
C THR A 57 5.81 -33.10 -27.29
N LEU A 58 5.86 -32.25 -26.25
CA LEU A 58 6.41 -30.89 -26.32
C LEU A 58 7.28 -30.62 -25.11
N ASN A 59 8.25 -29.76 -25.27
CA ASN A 59 8.91 -29.09 -24.17
C ASN A 59 7.96 -27.98 -23.70
N ASN A 60 7.35 -28.19 -22.52
CA ASN A 60 6.40 -27.25 -21.94
C ASN A 60 7.14 -26.23 -21.07
N GLU A 61 6.66 -24.99 -21.09
CA GLU A 61 7.12 -23.95 -20.18
C GLU A 61 5.95 -23.00 -19.84
N TRP A 62 5.74 -22.79 -18.54
CA TRP A 62 4.83 -21.78 -18.01
C TRP A 62 5.63 -20.69 -17.36
N THR A 63 5.37 -19.45 -17.72
CA THR A 63 5.94 -18.25 -17.07
C THR A 63 4.84 -17.40 -16.46
N LEU A 64 5.06 -16.97 -15.20
CA LEU A 64 4.20 -16.03 -14.50
C LEU A 64 4.99 -14.73 -14.31
N ASN A 65 4.48 -13.61 -14.85
CA ASN A 65 5.17 -12.32 -14.81
C ASN A 65 6.65 -12.44 -15.23
N ASN A 66 6.92 -13.15 -16.34
CA ASN A 66 8.25 -13.43 -16.91
C ASN A 66 9.15 -14.38 -16.08
N THR A 67 8.63 -14.98 -15.00
CA THR A 67 9.38 -15.98 -14.22
C THR A 67 8.87 -17.37 -14.55
N VAL A 68 9.77 -18.34 -14.86
CA VAL A 68 9.38 -19.73 -15.12
C VAL A 68 8.84 -20.37 -13.84
N VAL A 69 7.61 -20.89 -13.91
CA VAL A 69 6.91 -21.48 -12.76
C VAL A 69 6.60 -22.97 -12.92
N SER A 70 6.58 -23.49 -14.17
CA SER A 70 6.41 -24.93 -14.44
C SER A 70 6.98 -25.32 -15.80
N LYS A 71 7.40 -26.60 -15.93
CA LYS A 71 7.77 -27.24 -17.21
C LYS A 71 6.89 -28.45 -17.52
N GLU A 72 5.83 -28.61 -16.76
CA GLU A 72 4.84 -29.68 -16.97
C GLU A 72 3.77 -29.28 -18.00
N SER A 73 2.95 -30.21 -18.44
CA SER A 73 1.79 -29.92 -19.30
C SER A 73 0.68 -29.15 -18.59
N SER A 74 0.81 -28.93 -17.27
CA SER A 74 -0.13 -28.14 -16.48
C SER A 74 0.59 -27.30 -15.42
N TYR A 75 -0.10 -26.23 -15.00
CA TYR A 75 0.32 -25.37 -13.89
C TYR A 75 -0.90 -25.01 -13.03
N THR A 76 -0.74 -25.05 -11.71
CA THR A 76 -1.77 -24.60 -10.78
C THR A 76 -1.38 -23.24 -10.21
N PHE A 77 -2.14 -22.23 -10.57
CA PHE A 77 -2.00 -20.86 -10.06
C PHE A 77 -2.78 -20.70 -8.76
N LYS A 78 -2.10 -20.25 -7.70
CA LYS A 78 -2.71 -19.91 -6.40
C LYS A 78 -2.14 -18.59 -5.94
N PRO A 79 -2.83 -17.47 -6.19
CA PRO A 79 -2.32 -16.15 -5.84
C PRO A 79 -2.37 -15.92 -4.33
N ALA A 80 -1.26 -15.48 -3.75
CA ALA A 80 -1.17 -15.04 -2.37
C ALA A 80 -1.26 -13.51 -2.22
N LEU A 81 -1.36 -12.77 -3.33
CA LEU A 81 -1.43 -11.32 -3.36
C LEU A 81 -2.39 -10.88 -4.47
N ALA A 82 -3.19 -9.88 -4.18
CA ALA A 82 -4.06 -9.24 -5.18
C ALA A 82 -3.24 -8.44 -6.20
N GLY A 83 -3.73 -8.40 -7.45
CA GLY A 83 -3.07 -7.68 -8.54
C GLY A 83 -3.32 -8.32 -9.89
N ASP A 84 -2.66 -7.81 -10.91
CA ASP A 84 -2.73 -8.32 -12.28
C ASP A 84 -1.52 -9.21 -12.58
N TYR A 85 -1.80 -10.37 -13.18
CA TYR A 85 -0.80 -11.36 -13.51
C TYR A 85 -0.87 -11.70 -14.99
N THR A 86 0.29 -11.90 -15.60
CA THR A 86 0.42 -12.43 -16.95
C THR A 86 0.99 -13.84 -16.87
N LEU A 87 0.18 -14.86 -17.24
CA LEU A 87 0.61 -16.25 -17.32
C LEU A 87 0.74 -16.63 -18.79
N VAL A 88 1.93 -17.08 -19.18
CA VAL A 88 2.22 -17.51 -20.56
C VAL A 88 2.58 -18.98 -20.57
N TYR A 89 1.89 -19.74 -21.42
CA TYR A 89 2.30 -21.08 -21.83
C TYR A 89 3.10 -21.01 -23.11
N LYS A 90 4.19 -21.75 -23.20
CA LYS A 90 4.98 -22.00 -24.41
C LYS A 90 5.26 -23.49 -24.55
N GLY A 91 4.84 -24.07 -25.66
CA GLY A 91 5.14 -25.44 -26.06
C GLY A 91 6.05 -25.45 -27.27
N THR A 92 7.15 -26.23 -27.27
CA THR A 92 8.11 -26.30 -28.38
C THR A 92 8.54 -27.72 -28.69
N ASN A 93 8.83 -28.00 -29.95
CA ASN A 93 9.58 -29.15 -30.44
C ASN A 93 10.36 -28.79 -31.71
N ASP A 94 10.99 -29.74 -32.33
CA ASP A 94 11.81 -29.52 -33.56
C ASP A 94 10.98 -29.02 -34.76
N LEU A 95 9.64 -29.17 -34.73
CA LEU A 95 8.74 -28.79 -35.82
C LEU A 95 8.15 -27.39 -35.65
N GLY A 96 8.26 -26.78 -34.44
CA GLY A 96 7.72 -25.44 -34.20
C GLY A 96 7.50 -25.07 -32.73
N SER A 97 6.69 -24.03 -32.55
CA SER A 97 6.31 -23.53 -31.22
C SER A 97 4.88 -23.02 -31.20
N PHE A 98 4.26 -23.10 -30.03
CA PHE A 98 2.97 -22.51 -29.72
C PHE A 98 3.08 -21.67 -28.45
N SER A 99 2.37 -20.55 -28.40
CA SER A 99 2.30 -19.73 -27.21
C SER A 99 0.86 -19.28 -26.93
N TYR A 100 0.51 -19.24 -25.65
CA TYR A 100 -0.79 -18.79 -25.20
C TYR A 100 -0.67 -17.94 -23.94
N THR A 101 -1.26 -16.74 -23.96
CA THR A 101 -1.14 -15.77 -22.87
C THR A 101 -2.48 -15.57 -22.18
N TYR A 102 -2.47 -15.63 -20.85
CA TYR A 102 -3.58 -15.28 -19.99
C TYR A 102 -3.28 -13.98 -19.26
N GLN A 103 -4.29 -13.12 -19.16
CA GLN A 103 -4.33 -11.97 -18.26
C GLN A 103 -5.25 -12.33 -17.10
N ILE A 104 -4.69 -12.40 -15.89
CA ILE A 104 -5.40 -12.86 -14.70
C ILE A 104 -5.49 -11.69 -13.73
N ASN A 105 -6.71 -11.23 -13.43
CA ASN A 105 -6.95 -10.27 -12.37
C ASN A 105 -7.26 -11.00 -11.07
N VAL A 106 -6.55 -10.66 -9.99
CA VAL A 106 -6.82 -11.09 -8.63
C VAL A 106 -7.29 -9.86 -7.86
N PRO A 107 -8.60 -9.74 -7.60
CA PRO A 107 -9.14 -8.54 -6.96
C PRO A 107 -8.66 -8.43 -5.52
N VAL A 108 -8.46 -7.18 -5.05
CA VAL A 108 -8.22 -6.90 -3.64
C VAL A 108 -9.46 -7.33 -2.84
N PRO A 109 -9.29 -8.04 -1.72
CA PRO A 109 -10.40 -8.32 -0.82
C PRO A 109 -11.06 -7.03 -0.35
N VAL A 110 -12.37 -7.01 -0.29
CA VAL A 110 -13.15 -5.86 0.20
C VAL A 110 -14.05 -6.36 1.31
N THR A 111 -13.94 -5.74 2.48
CA THR A 111 -14.86 -5.95 3.59
C THR A 111 -15.98 -4.92 3.47
N GLU A 112 -17.17 -5.38 3.09
CA GLU A 112 -18.34 -4.52 3.00
C GLU A 112 -18.85 -4.15 4.40
N PRO A 113 -19.32 -2.88 4.61
CA PRO A 113 -19.93 -2.53 5.88
C PRO A 113 -21.23 -3.29 6.08
N GLY A 114 -21.38 -3.87 7.28
CA GLY A 114 -22.61 -4.53 7.73
C GLY A 114 -23.56 -3.56 8.42
N ALA A 115 -24.74 -4.05 8.80
CA ALA A 115 -25.77 -3.23 9.48
C ALA A 115 -25.31 -2.61 10.82
N ASN A 116 -24.29 -3.17 11.45
CA ASN A 116 -23.74 -2.72 12.74
C ASN A 116 -22.34 -2.12 12.60
N SER A 117 -21.87 -1.88 11.38
CA SER A 117 -20.55 -1.28 11.17
C SER A 117 -20.49 0.13 11.76
N SER A 118 -19.37 0.41 12.42
CA SER A 118 -19.11 1.72 13.01
C SER A 118 -18.43 2.63 12.01
N LYS A 119 -18.93 3.85 11.88
CA LYS A 119 -18.23 4.89 11.10
C LYS A 119 -16.95 5.40 11.75
N TYR A 120 -16.66 5.03 12.99
CA TYR A 120 -15.48 5.44 13.73
C TYR A 120 -14.39 4.35 13.68
N ILE A 121 -13.18 4.71 14.06
CA ILE A 121 -12.05 3.76 14.20
C ILE A 121 -12.52 2.51 14.96
N SER A 122 -12.29 1.33 14.38
CA SER A 122 -12.60 0.06 15.03
C SER A 122 -11.37 -0.61 15.64
N ARG A 123 -10.17 -0.27 15.12
CA ARG A 123 -8.90 -0.84 15.60
C ARG A 123 -7.75 0.13 15.42
N VAL A 124 -6.89 0.23 16.42
CA VAL A 124 -5.55 0.79 16.33
C VAL A 124 -4.56 -0.36 16.23
N PHE A 125 -3.79 -0.40 15.16
CA PHE A 125 -2.82 -1.46 14.88
C PHE A 125 -1.46 -1.15 15.48
N GLU A 126 -1.03 0.10 15.36
CA GLU A 126 0.29 0.53 15.79
C GLU A 126 0.26 1.99 16.26
N TYR A 127 1.03 2.29 17.31
CA TYR A 127 1.30 3.63 17.79
C TYR A 127 2.78 3.72 18.13
N LEU A 128 3.55 4.39 17.29
CA LEU A 128 4.99 4.61 17.45
C LEU A 128 5.30 6.11 17.38
N PRO A 129 5.17 6.82 18.51
CA PRO A 129 5.45 8.26 18.55
C PRO A 129 6.94 8.56 18.41
N ALA A 130 7.28 9.71 17.83
CA ALA A 130 8.62 10.27 17.90
C ALA A 130 8.83 10.99 19.25
N PRO A 131 10.06 11.38 19.59
CA PRO A 131 10.32 12.15 20.81
C PRO A 131 9.48 13.42 20.88
N GLY A 132 8.90 13.69 22.07
CA GLY A 132 8.02 14.85 22.24
C GLY A 132 7.55 15.07 23.67
N GLN A 133 7.03 16.29 23.93
CA GLN A 133 6.62 16.73 25.27
C GLN A 133 5.43 15.96 25.84
N HIS A 134 4.58 15.41 24.97
CA HIS A 134 3.37 14.69 25.36
C HIS A 134 3.57 13.17 25.37
N ILE A 135 4.72 12.69 24.92
CA ILE A 135 5.02 11.26 24.82
C ILE A 135 5.29 10.67 26.22
N ASN A 136 4.96 9.40 26.39
CA ASN A 136 5.04 8.65 27.66
C ASN A 136 4.06 9.15 28.75
N GLN A 137 3.07 9.94 28.37
CA GLN A 137 2.01 10.39 29.29
C GLN A 137 0.74 9.55 29.10
N ALA A 138 0.24 8.99 30.21
CA ALA A 138 -0.90 8.07 30.18
C ALA A 138 -2.20 8.64 29.57
N THR A 139 -2.33 9.97 29.56
CA THR A 139 -3.56 10.66 29.11
C THR A 139 -3.49 11.19 27.68
N VAL A 140 -2.31 11.20 27.03
CA VAL A 140 -2.15 11.82 25.71
C VAL A 140 -1.05 11.19 24.85
N GLY A 141 -0.13 10.42 25.43
CA GLY A 141 1.04 9.90 24.69
C GLY A 141 1.42 8.49 25.10
N SER A 142 0.46 7.58 25.22
CA SER A 142 0.69 6.16 25.53
C SER A 142 -0.07 5.23 24.58
N PRO A 143 0.36 3.97 24.43
CA PRO A 143 -0.37 2.97 23.66
C PRO A 143 -1.82 2.77 24.14
N GLU A 144 -2.04 2.80 25.47
CA GLU A 144 -3.37 2.66 26.06
C GLU A 144 -4.27 3.85 25.71
N GLN A 145 -3.69 5.06 25.62
CA GLN A 145 -4.43 6.24 25.18
C GLN A 145 -4.78 6.15 23.69
N ALA A 146 -3.88 5.64 22.84
CA ALA A 146 -4.16 5.41 21.43
C ALA A 146 -5.35 4.45 21.23
N GLN A 147 -5.46 3.40 22.04
CA GLN A 147 -6.60 2.46 21.97
C GLN A 147 -7.95 3.11 22.34
N LYS A 148 -7.97 4.23 23.06
CA LYS A 148 -9.22 4.95 23.39
C LYS A 148 -9.80 5.75 22.21
N LEU A 149 -9.09 5.81 21.08
CA LEU A 149 -9.64 6.35 19.83
C LEU A 149 -10.66 5.40 19.18
N VAL A 150 -10.68 4.12 19.58
CA VAL A 150 -11.63 3.15 19.06
C VAL A 150 -13.05 3.53 19.47
N GLY A 151 -13.93 3.72 18.47
CA GLY A 151 -15.34 4.10 18.64
C GLY A 151 -15.57 5.51 19.19
N SER A 152 -14.54 6.37 19.22
CA SER A 152 -14.61 7.66 19.92
C SER A 152 -13.83 8.76 19.19
N ILE A 153 -14.29 9.99 19.38
CA ILE A 153 -13.59 11.24 18.99
C ILE A 153 -13.34 12.15 20.19
N LEU A 154 -13.51 11.62 21.40
CA LEU A 154 -13.44 12.41 22.65
C LEU A 154 -12.06 12.37 23.31
N ASN A 155 -11.23 11.42 22.90
CA ASN A 155 -9.86 11.28 23.38
C ASN A 155 -8.87 11.89 22.39
N SER A 156 -7.65 12.18 22.84
CA SER A 156 -6.57 12.63 21.98
C SER A 156 -5.32 11.80 22.22
N VAL A 157 -4.53 11.59 21.16
CA VAL A 157 -3.19 11.02 21.24
C VAL A 157 -2.22 11.86 20.43
N SER A 158 -1.07 12.19 21.03
CA SER A 158 0.01 12.95 20.41
C SER A 158 1.00 12.01 19.74
N LEU A 159 1.46 12.36 18.53
CA LEU A 159 2.41 11.57 17.76
C LEU A 159 3.86 11.98 18.01
N GLY A 160 4.11 13.07 18.76
CA GLY A 160 5.45 13.62 18.97
C GLY A 160 5.99 14.33 17.74
N GLY A 161 7.30 14.54 17.67
CA GLY A 161 7.97 15.24 16.58
C GLY A 161 7.86 14.50 15.25
N PHE A 162 8.61 14.97 14.23
CA PHE A 162 8.54 14.44 12.87
C PHE A 162 8.62 12.92 12.81
N GLY A 163 7.71 12.34 12.07
CA GLY A 163 7.69 10.92 11.71
C GLY A 163 7.03 10.02 12.73
N GLY A 164 6.78 10.47 13.97
CA GLY A 164 5.97 9.71 14.91
C GLY A 164 4.57 9.47 14.35
N TYR A 165 4.03 8.25 14.51
CA TYR A 165 2.84 7.85 13.77
C TYR A 165 1.88 6.94 14.53
N ILE A 166 0.67 6.86 13.99
CA ILE A 166 -0.37 5.90 14.35
C ILE A 166 -0.89 5.19 13.10
N ILE A 167 -1.24 3.91 13.22
CA ILE A 167 -1.95 3.14 12.19
C ILE A 167 -3.27 2.65 12.77
N PHE A 168 -4.35 2.90 12.06
CA PHE A 168 -5.69 2.47 12.43
C PHE A 168 -6.50 2.04 11.21
N GLY A 169 -7.67 1.43 11.45
CA GLY A 169 -8.63 1.03 10.43
C GLY A 169 -10.05 0.99 10.98
N PHE A 170 -10.99 0.77 10.08
CA PHE A 170 -12.40 0.57 10.35
C PHE A 170 -12.73 -0.93 10.39
N ASP A 171 -13.97 -1.31 10.70
CA ASP A 171 -14.42 -2.70 10.63
C ASP A 171 -14.85 -3.12 9.20
N HIS A 172 -14.60 -2.26 8.24
CA HIS A 172 -14.88 -2.40 6.82
C HIS A 172 -13.84 -1.64 6.00
N SER A 173 -13.77 -1.93 4.69
CA SER A 173 -12.94 -1.18 3.74
C SER A 173 -13.58 0.17 3.42
N VAL A 174 -12.85 1.27 3.57
CA VAL A 174 -13.28 2.61 3.15
C VAL A 174 -13.28 2.67 1.63
N LYS A 175 -14.41 3.02 1.02
CA LYS A 175 -14.57 3.10 -0.44
C LYS A 175 -14.19 4.46 -0.97
N ASN A 176 -13.55 4.47 -2.14
CA ASN A 176 -13.30 5.68 -2.93
C ASN A 176 -14.60 6.04 -3.67
N GLN A 177 -15.22 7.16 -3.30
CA GLN A 177 -16.41 7.71 -3.91
C GLN A 177 -16.14 9.12 -4.47
N GLU A 178 -17.17 9.82 -4.89
CA GLU A 178 -17.04 11.21 -5.31
C GLU A 178 -16.89 12.12 -4.09
N GLY A 179 -15.76 12.86 -4.03
CA GLY A 179 -15.43 13.75 -2.93
C GLY A 179 -14.66 13.08 -1.80
N ALA A 180 -14.77 13.62 -0.60
CA ALA A 180 -14.04 13.10 0.55
C ALA A 180 -14.61 11.77 1.06
N ASP A 181 -13.75 10.80 1.30
CA ASP A 181 -14.12 9.45 1.73
C ASP A 181 -14.10 9.30 3.25
N PHE A 182 -13.15 9.96 3.92
CA PHE A 182 -13.06 9.92 5.38
C PHE A 182 -12.56 11.24 5.96
N GLY A 183 -12.77 11.43 7.26
CA GLY A 183 -12.33 12.58 8.03
C GLY A 183 -11.45 12.17 9.21
N ILE A 184 -10.47 13.00 9.56
CA ILE A 184 -9.62 12.82 10.74
C ILE A 184 -9.76 14.04 11.65
N TYR A 185 -10.09 13.80 12.92
CA TYR A 185 -10.23 14.81 13.96
C TYR A 185 -8.86 15.08 14.62
N GLY A 186 -8.51 16.34 14.73
CA GLY A 186 -7.36 16.86 15.47
C GLY A 186 -7.80 17.91 16.49
N ASN A 187 -6.87 18.77 16.92
CA ASN A 187 -7.15 19.88 17.84
C ASN A 187 -6.53 21.21 17.43
N PRO A 188 -6.38 21.53 16.11
CA PRO A 188 -5.78 22.77 15.67
C PRO A 188 -6.62 23.96 16.11
N SER A 189 -5.98 25.10 16.33
CA SER A 189 -6.65 26.37 16.62
C SER A 189 -6.61 27.31 15.44
N GLY A 190 -7.71 28.07 15.25
CA GLY A 190 -7.84 29.07 14.22
C GLY A 190 -7.79 30.50 14.76
N GLY A 191 -8.32 31.48 13.98
CA GLY A 191 -8.43 32.88 14.36
C GLY A 191 -7.15 33.68 14.12
N THR A 192 -6.94 34.70 14.97
CA THR A 192 -5.83 35.68 14.78
C THR A 192 -4.45 35.05 15.00
N TYR A 193 -4.37 34.01 15.82
CA TYR A 193 -3.13 33.30 16.15
C TYR A 193 -3.32 31.82 15.89
N PRO A 194 -3.36 31.39 14.60
CA PRO A 194 -3.61 30.01 14.26
C PRO A 194 -2.42 29.13 14.70
N PHE A 195 -2.76 27.93 15.19
CA PHE A 195 -1.76 26.94 15.51
C PHE A 195 -2.22 25.57 15.00
N SER A 196 -1.56 25.10 13.95
CA SER A 196 -1.77 23.81 13.30
C SER A 196 -0.55 22.95 13.46
N GLU A 197 -0.74 21.64 13.58
CA GLU A 197 0.35 20.67 13.76
C GLU A 197 0.21 19.57 12.69
N PRO A 198 0.46 19.94 11.41
CA PRO A 198 0.02 19.15 10.27
C PRO A 198 0.62 17.75 10.22
N GLY A 199 -0.25 16.76 10.05
CA GLY A 199 0.12 15.37 9.81
C GLY A 199 -0.15 14.95 8.37
N ILE A 200 0.76 14.17 7.81
CA ILE A 200 0.56 13.48 6.52
C ILE A 200 -0.22 12.20 6.73
N VAL A 201 -1.11 11.93 5.78
CA VAL A 201 -1.94 10.73 5.76
C VAL A 201 -1.50 9.80 4.64
N MET A 202 -1.30 8.55 4.99
CA MET A 202 -1.06 7.46 4.05
C MET A 202 -2.14 6.40 4.20
N VAL A 203 -2.40 5.67 3.12
CA VAL A 203 -3.41 4.61 3.09
C VAL A 203 -2.83 3.34 2.50
N SER A 204 -3.38 2.19 2.89
CA SER A 204 -2.98 0.89 2.37
C SER A 204 -4.21 -0.01 2.19
N GLN A 205 -4.09 -0.94 1.22
CA GLN A 205 -5.07 -1.99 0.97
C GLN A 205 -4.54 -3.31 1.54
N ASP A 206 -5.42 -4.13 2.11
CA ASP A 206 -5.09 -5.50 2.51
C ASP A 206 -5.04 -6.42 1.27
N LYS A 207 -3.94 -6.33 0.51
CA LYS A 207 -3.78 -7.06 -0.75
C LYS A 207 -3.57 -8.56 -0.54
N ASN A 208 -3.07 -8.95 0.62
CA ASN A 208 -2.81 -10.35 0.95
C ASN A 208 -3.95 -10.98 1.78
N GLY A 209 -4.92 -10.19 2.26
CA GLY A 209 -6.10 -10.65 2.99
C GLY A 209 -5.80 -11.15 4.40
N ASN A 210 -4.72 -10.69 5.02
CA ASN A 210 -4.29 -11.16 6.35
C ASN A 210 -4.80 -10.28 7.51
N GLY A 211 -5.42 -9.13 7.21
CA GLY A 211 -5.94 -8.17 8.18
C GLY A 211 -4.85 -7.38 8.93
N LEU A 212 -3.64 -7.28 8.34
CA LEU A 212 -2.50 -6.56 8.91
C LEU A 212 -2.02 -5.45 7.96
N PRO A 213 -1.49 -4.32 8.49
CA PRO A 213 -1.03 -3.18 7.71
C PRO A 213 0.41 -3.39 7.17
N ASP A 214 0.67 -4.53 6.53
CA ASP A 214 1.99 -4.95 6.04
C ASP A 214 2.15 -4.87 4.51
N ASP A 215 1.12 -4.38 3.82
CA ASP A 215 1.12 -4.13 2.38
C ASP A 215 1.67 -2.74 2.02
N GLU A 216 1.62 -2.40 0.73
CA GLU A 216 2.14 -1.14 0.19
C GLU A 216 1.34 0.07 0.67
N TRP A 217 2.05 1.14 1.05
CA TRP A 217 1.50 2.40 1.50
C TRP A 217 1.51 3.46 0.40
N TYR A 218 0.43 4.24 0.30
CA TYR A 218 0.25 5.34 -0.64
C TYR A 218 0.02 6.65 0.14
N GLU A 219 0.76 7.71 -0.18
CA GLU A 219 0.55 9.03 0.41
C GLU A 219 -0.66 9.71 -0.24
N LEU A 220 -1.53 10.32 0.55
CA LEU A 220 -2.58 11.21 0.05
C LEU A 220 -1.96 12.60 -0.16
N ALA A 221 -1.78 12.97 -1.43
CA ALA A 221 -1.09 14.19 -1.82
C ALA A 221 -1.92 15.43 -1.47
N GLY A 222 -1.52 16.18 -0.45
CA GLY A 222 -2.13 17.44 -0.05
C GLY A 222 -1.60 18.63 -0.86
N SER A 223 -2.03 19.86 -0.47
CA SER A 223 -1.72 21.13 -1.17
C SER A 223 -0.23 21.45 -1.32
N GLU A 224 0.62 20.90 -0.46
CA GLU A 224 2.06 21.12 -0.49
C GLU A 224 2.82 20.05 -1.27
N TYR A 225 2.17 18.93 -1.64
CA TYR A 225 2.83 17.74 -2.15
C TYR A 225 3.77 18.00 -3.33
N SER A 226 3.38 18.83 -4.28
CA SER A 226 4.16 19.15 -5.49
C SER A 226 5.06 20.39 -5.37
N LYS A 227 5.04 21.08 -4.22
CA LYS A 227 5.83 22.30 -4.02
C LYS A 227 7.30 21.96 -3.75
N ALA A 228 8.21 22.77 -4.28
CA ALA A 228 9.65 22.59 -4.13
C ALA A 228 10.15 22.72 -2.67
N THR A 229 9.33 23.30 -1.79
CA THR A 229 9.61 23.44 -0.36
C THR A 229 9.35 22.15 0.43
N THR A 230 8.66 21.18 -0.16
CA THR A 230 8.38 19.88 0.43
C THR A 230 9.51 18.90 0.12
N ILE A 231 10.07 18.27 1.15
CA ILE A 231 11.20 17.34 1.01
C ILE A 231 10.66 15.91 1.04
N LYS A 232 10.77 15.20 -0.09
CA LYS A 232 10.43 13.78 -0.20
C LYS A 232 11.56 12.91 0.34
N ASN A 233 11.22 11.72 0.83
CA ASN A 233 12.20 10.76 1.37
C ASN A 233 13.10 11.39 2.46
N TYR A 234 12.53 12.31 3.24
CA TYR A 234 13.21 12.87 4.40
C TYR A 234 13.39 11.80 5.46
N GLU A 235 14.58 11.73 6.05
CA GLU A 235 14.92 10.79 7.10
C GLU A 235 15.52 11.56 8.28
N ILE A 236 15.00 11.30 9.48
CA ILE A 236 15.51 11.86 10.75
C ILE A 236 15.85 10.73 11.71
N THR A 237 16.97 10.86 12.39
CA THR A 237 17.42 9.93 13.42
C THR A 237 17.53 10.64 14.76
N TYR A 238 16.73 10.23 15.73
CA TYR A 238 16.76 10.72 17.11
C TYR A 238 17.69 9.86 17.96
N THR A 239 18.52 10.50 18.79
CA THR A 239 19.45 9.83 19.70
C THR A 239 18.87 9.83 21.12
N ASN A 240 18.82 8.66 21.73
CA ASN A 240 18.32 8.48 23.10
C ASN A 240 19.27 9.10 24.12
N PRO A 241 18.88 10.14 24.85
CA PRO A 241 19.73 10.75 25.87
C PRO A 241 19.86 9.91 27.15
N LYS A 242 19.05 8.82 27.27
CA LYS A 242 18.95 7.99 28.50
C LYS A 242 18.63 8.80 29.78
N ALA A 243 18.08 9.99 29.61
CA ALA A 243 17.75 10.93 30.67
C ALA A 243 16.60 11.86 30.24
N ALA A 244 16.03 12.57 31.21
CA ALA A 244 14.99 13.58 30.97
C ALA A 244 15.62 14.92 30.51
N THR A 245 16.30 14.89 29.37
CA THR A 245 17.00 16.05 28.75
C THR A 245 16.52 16.22 27.32
N ASN A 246 17.07 17.21 26.59
CA ASN A 246 16.80 17.37 25.15
C ASN A 246 17.15 16.09 24.41
N VAL A 247 16.37 15.79 23.36
CA VAL A 247 16.62 14.66 22.45
C VAL A 247 17.26 15.20 21.17
N THR A 248 18.52 14.88 20.95
CA THR A 248 19.24 15.31 19.74
C THR A 248 18.80 14.50 18.52
N TRP A 249 18.85 15.12 17.35
CA TRP A 249 18.57 14.47 16.07
C TRP A 249 19.57 14.90 14.99
N THR A 250 19.69 14.04 13.98
CA THR A 250 20.36 14.32 12.70
C THR A 250 19.46 13.88 11.56
N ASP A 251 19.60 14.51 10.38
CA ASP A 251 18.79 14.17 9.21
C ASP A 251 19.64 13.85 7.96
N ASN A 252 18.97 13.33 6.93
CA ASN A 252 19.61 13.03 5.65
C ASN A 252 19.86 14.27 4.77
N GLN A 253 19.54 15.47 5.26
CA GLN A 253 19.89 16.74 4.63
C GLN A 253 21.20 17.33 5.22
N GLY A 254 21.84 16.59 6.14
CA GLY A 254 23.06 17.02 6.83
C GLY A 254 22.82 18.04 7.94
N LYS A 255 21.58 18.18 8.41
CA LYS A 255 21.23 19.06 9.53
C LYS A 255 21.18 18.27 10.83
N SER A 256 21.30 19.01 11.94
CA SER A 256 21.14 18.49 13.30
C SER A 256 20.39 19.51 14.15
N GLY A 257 19.79 19.03 15.23
CA GLY A 257 19.08 19.87 16.19
C GLY A 257 18.60 19.08 17.38
N GLU A 258 17.64 19.60 18.09
CA GLU A 258 17.11 19.02 19.32
C GLU A 258 15.59 19.16 19.41
N VAL A 259 14.94 18.14 19.96
CA VAL A 259 13.61 18.29 20.59
C VAL A 259 13.88 18.80 22.00
N LEU A 260 13.50 20.06 22.25
CA LEU A 260 13.78 20.73 23.51
C LEU A 260 12.91 20.17 24.64
N ASN A 261 13.54 19.78 25.73
CA ASN A 261 12.82 19.34 26.92
C ASN A 261 12.34 20.53 27.75
N ILE A 262 11.15 21.03 27.44
CA ILE A 262 10.53 22.16 28.16
C ILE A 262 9.95 21.76 29.53
N SER A 263 9.96 20.45 29.88
CA SER A 263 9.52 19.96 31.19
C SER A 263 10.52 20.23 32.32
N ARG A 264 11.63 20.89 32.03
CA ARG A 264 12.70 21.16 32.97
C ARG A 264 13.29 19.90 33.63
N GLY A 265 13.40 18.81 32.86
CA GLY A 265 13.94 17.54 33.31
C GLY A 265 13.00 16.66 34.13
N THR A 266 11.70 16.99 34.18
CA THR A 266 10.73 16.17 34.94
C THR A 266 10.18 14.99 34.12
N ARG A 267 10.32 15.02 32.78
CA ARG A 267 9.79 13.99 31.88
C ARG A 267 10.82 13.59 30.84
N ASN A 268 10.89 12.30 30.52
CA ASN A 268 11.67 11.79 29.39
C ASN A 268 10.82 11.89 28.12
N TYR A 269 11.33 12.60 27.12
CA TYR A 269 10.69 12.79 25.81
C TYR A 269 10.99 11.68 24.80
N TYR A 270 12.01 10.83 25.09
CA TYR A 270 12.30 9.70 24.22
C TYR A 270 11.27 8.57 24.43
N PRO A 271 10.69 7.99 23.34
CA PRO A 271 9.59 7.06 23.48
C PRO A 271 9.91 5.80 24.27
N ALA A 272 9.01 5.37 25.13
CA ALA A 272 9.20 4.20 26.00
C ALA A 272 9.38 2.89 25.23
N PHE A 273 8.72 2.72 24.07
CA PHE A 273 8.88 1.52 23.24
C PHE A 273 10.33 1.32 22.75
N ALA A 274 11.09 2.41 22.63
CA ALA A 274 12.47 2.41 22.17
C ALA A 274 13.49 2.72 23.29
N ALA A 275 13.09 2.65 24.55
CA ALA A 275 13.94 3.02 25.70
C ALA A 275 15.30 2.31 25.73
N ASN A 276 15.36 1.07 25.23
CA ASN A 276 16.58 0.26 25.16
C ASN A 276 17.37 0.48 23.85
N GLN A 277 16.87 1.26 22.90
CA GLN A 277 17.54 1.58 21.65
C GLN A 277 18.31 2.89 21.81
N ASP A 278 19.53 2.95 21.27
CA ASP A 278 20.33 4.17 21.29
C ASP A 278 19.82 5.22 20.30
N LYS A 279 19.20 4.78 19.22
CA LYS A 279 18.66 5.63 18.16
C LYS A 279 17.37 5.03 17.59
N ILE A 280 16.47 5.93 17.16
CA ILE A 280 15.31 5.58 16.33
C ILE A 280 15.30 6.48 15.10
N THR A 281 14.85 5.92 13.97
CA THR A 281 14.82 6.64 12.69
C THR A 281 13.42 6.60 12.13
N PHE A 282 12.95 7.77 11.66
CA PHE A 282 11.69 7.92 10.95
C PHE A 282 11.94 8.44 9.54
N LYS A 283 11.04 8.06 8.61
CA LYS A 283 11.10 8.46 7.19
C LYS A 283 9.74 8.92 6.73
N GLY A 284 9.72 9.89 5.81
CA GLY A 284 8.48 10.36 5.22
C GLY A 284 8.69 11.59 4.34
N THR A 285 7.62 12.30 4.07
CA THR A 285 7.61 13.61 3.43
C THR A 285 7.65 14.68 4.51
N LEU A 286 8.61 15.60 4.44
CA LEU A 286 8.72 16.74 5.34
C LEU A 286 8.07 17.96 4.72
N LEU A 287 7.10 18.54 5.41
CA LEU A 287 6.48 19.81 5.06
C LEU A 287 7.32 20.99 5.53
N PRO A 288 7.27 22.13 4.82
CA PRO A 288 7.97 23.34 5.26
C PRO A 288 7.41 23.86 6.59
N SER A 289 8.25 24.54 7.35
CA SER A 289 7.80 25.27 8.55
C SER A 289 6.93 26.45 8.15
N THR A 290 5.80 26.61 8.84
CA THR A 290 4.91 27.78 8.76
C THR A 290 4.93 28.58 10.07
N LEU A 291 5.93 28.32 10.93
CA LEU A 291 6.08 28.91 12.25
C LEU A 291 6.31 30.44 12.14
N GLY A 292 5.43 31.20 12.75
CA GLY A 292 5.57 32.62 12.98
C GLY A 292 5.97 32.91 14.43
N THR A 293 6.99 33.74 14.64
CA THR A 293 7.52 34.06 15.98
C THR A 293 7.44 35.54 16.33
N THR A 294 6.82 36.36 15.47
CA THR A 294 6.64 37.79 15.72
C THR A 294 5.39 38.01 16.57
N GLY A 295 5.59 38.38 17.84
CA GLY A 295 4.50 38.48 18.82
C GLY A 295 4.15 37.14 19.43
N PHE A 296 2.92 36.64 19.18
CA PHE A 296 2.53 35.29 19.61
C PHE A 296 3.09 34.23 18.65
N VAL A 297 3.47 33.09 19.20
CA VAL A 297 3.88 31.93 18.39
C VAL A 297 2.67 31.41 17.63
N THR A 298 2.79 31.28 16.31
CA THR A 298 1.76 30.75 15.42
C THR A 298 2.36 29.67 14.53
N ASN A 299 1.58 28.71 14.10
CA ASN A 299 1.92 27.79 13.00
C ASN A 299 0.75 27.78 12.04
N ALA A 300 0.91 28.43 10.89
CA ALA A 300 -0.20 28.63 9.95
C ALA A 300 -0.62 27.30 9.31
N PRO A 301 -1.93 27.08 9.08
CA PRO A 301 -2.41 25.89 8.38
C PRO A 301 -2.00 25.89 6.92
N PHE A 302 -1.87 24.72 6.33
CA PHE A 302 -1.85 24.54 4.88
C PHE A 302 -3.28 24.58 4.33
N GLU A 303 -3.40 24.67 3.01
CA GLU A 303 -4.70 24.90 2.38
C GLU A 303 -5.65 23.72 2.55
N TRP A 304 -5.19 22.46 2.32
CA TRP A 304 -5.96 21.23 2.46
C TRP A 304 -5.05 19.99 2.45
N GLY A 305 -5.62 18.84 2.89
CA GLY A 305 -5.02 17.52 2.73
C GLY A 305 -4.01 17.14 3.82
N TYR A 306 -4.06 17.80 4.98
CA TYR A 306 -3.25 17.47 6.15
C TYR A 306 -4.16 17.43 7.39
N THR A 307 -3.96 16.41 8.23
CA THR A 307 -4.69 16.35 9.50
C THR A 307 -4.14 17.35 10.51
N ASP A 308 -4.91 17.59 11.58
CA ASP A 308 -4.56 18.52 12.66
C ASP A 308 -4.18 19.92 12.15
N SER A 309 -4.94 20.39 11.16
CA SER A 309 -4.73 21.65 10.46
C SER A 309 -6.03 22.44 10.36
N TYR A 310 -6.01 23.71 10.75
CA TYR A 310 -7.19 24.59 10.65
C TYR A 310 -7.40 25.06 9.21
N SER A 311 -7.43 24.11 8.27
CA SER A 311 -7.42 24.31 6.83
C SER A 311 -8.74 24.88 6.32
N ALA A 312 -8.67 25.98 5.55
CA ALA A 312 -9.85 26.58 4.92
C ALA A 312 -10.41 25.69 3.79
N GLY A 313 -9.54 25.05 3.00
CA GLY A 313 -9.95 24.16 1.93
C GLY A 313 -10.64 22.88 2.40
N ASP A 314 -10.36 22.43 3.64
CA ASP A 314 -11.08 21.33 4.29
C ASP A 314 -12.39 21.80 4.96
N ASP A 315 -12.65 23.10 5.01
CA ASP A 315 -13.77 23.68 5.76
C ASP A 315 -13.73 23.27 7.26
N TYR A 316 -12.52 23.23 7.84
CA TYR A 316 -12.31 22.74 9.22
C TYR A 316 -13.16 23.49 10.25
N ALA A 317 -13.35 24.80 10.05
CA ALA A 317 -14.14 25.65 10.95
C ALA A 317 -15.57 25.11 11.19
N ASN A 318 -16.19 24.55 10.16
CA ASN A 318 -17.54 24.00 10.23
C ASN A 318 -17.54 22.49 10.52
N LYS A 319 -16.65 21.72 9.89
CA LYS A 319 -16.62 20.26 9.99
C LYS A 319 -15.95 19.74 11.26
N GLN A 320 -14.96 20.47 11.79
CA GLN A 320 -14.13 20.09 12.93
C GLN A 320 -13.26 18.82 12.69
N TYR A 321 -13.06 18.44 11.42
CA TYR A 321 -12.13 17.41 10.95
C TYR A 321 -11.51 17.83 9.62
N ASN A 322 -10.33 17.30 9.31
CA ASN A 322 -9.74 17.40 7.99
C ASN A 322 -10.25 16.26 7.11
N SER A 323 -10.61 16.58 5.87
CA SER A 323 -11.22 15.67 4.89
C SER A 323 -10.17 15.07 3.97
N PHE A 324 -10.33 13.79 3.63
CA PHE A 324 -9.41 13.06 2.75
C PHE A 324 -10.17 12.31 1.66
N ASP A 325 -9.64 12.40 0.44
CA ASP A 325 -10.15 11.75 -0.76
C ASP A 325 -9.11 10.72 -1.24
N LEU A 326 -9.49 9.48 -1.40
CA LEU A 326 -8.61 8.40 -1.86
C LEU A 326 -8.10 8.63 -3.29
N SER A 327 -8.76 9.49 -4.06
CA SER A 327 -8.31 9.87 -5.39
C SER A 327 -7.00 10.69 -5.38
N TRP A 328 -6.56 11.17 -4.20
CA TRP A 328 -5.29 11.87 -4.02
C TRP A 328 -4.09 10.92 -3.86
N ALA A 329 -4.32 9.61 -3.81
CA ALA A 329 -3.27 8.63 -3.58
C ALA A 329 -2.18 8.65 -4.65
N VAL A 330 -0.93 8.63 -4.20
CA VAL A 330 0.26 8.53 -5.03
C VAL A 330 1.18 7.42 -4.52
N ASP A 331 1.89 6.77 -5.44
CA ASP A 331 2.90 5.76 -5.10
C ASP A 331 4.23 6.40 -4.63
N LYS A 332 5.19 5.57 -4.28
CA LYS A 332 6.54 6.00 -3.85
C LYS A 332 7.30 6.85 -4.89
N ASP A 333 6.90 6.78 -6.16
CA ASP A 333 7.49 7.53 -7.27
C ASP A 333 6.68 8.81 -7.59
N GLY A 334 5.62 9.08 -6.81
CA GLY A 334 4.74 10.24 -6.97
C GLY A 334 3.73 10.11 -8.10
N LYS A 335 3.53 8.92 -8.65
CA LYS A 335 2.53 8.65 -9.68
C LYS A 335 1.17 8.44 -9.04
N LYS A 336 0.15 9.02 -9.63
CA LYS A 336 -1.24 8.84 -9.19
C LYS A 336 -1.65 7.37 -9.25
N VAL A 337 -2.27 6.89 -8.18
CA VAL A 337 -2.79 5.52 -8.04
C VAL A 337 -4.31 5.58 -7.90
N ASN A 338 -5.01 4.69 -8.58
CA ASN A 338 -6.46 4.59 -8.47
C ASN A 338 -6.82 3.46 -7.50
N LEU A 339 -6.98 3.80 -6.24
CA LEU A 339 -7.45 2.90 -5.19
C LEU A 339 -8.98 2.89 -5.18
N LYS A 340 -9.59 1.71 -5.21
CA LYS A 340 -11.06 1.57 -5.09
C LYS A 340 -11.51 1.55 -3.63
N THR A 341 -10.68 0.99 -2.77
CA THR A 341 -10.89 0.87 -1.32
C THR A 341 -9.57 0.95 -0.60
N VAL A 342 -9.62 1.24 0.71
CA VAL A 342 -8.47 1.08 1.62
C VAL A 342 -8.92 0.46 2.94
N ASP A 343 -8.01 -0.23 3.61
CA ASP A 343 -8.27 -0.96 4.85
C ASP A 343 -7.51 -0.35 6.04
N PHE A 344 -6.36 0.28 5.76
CA PHE A 344 -5.48 0.86 6.77
C PHE A 344 -5.18 2.31 6.47
N ILE A 345 -5.14 3.13 7.52
CA ILE A 345 -4.80 4.55 7.48
C ILE A 345 -3.64 4.77 8.45
N LYS A 346 -2.59 5.41 7.97
CA LYS A 346 -1.44 5.83 8.75
C LYS A 346 -1.35 7.35 8.76
N VAL A 347 -1.16 7.91 9.94
CA VAL A 347 -0.91 9.35 10.13
C VAL A 347 0.43 9.54 10.81
N TYR A 348 1.23 10.49 10.33
CA TYR A 348 2.48 10.87 10.99
C TYR A 348 2.69 12.37 11.01
N THR A 349 3.39 12.87 12.05
CA THR A 349 3.77 14.29 12.17
C THR A 349 4.66 14.70 11.00
N ALA A 350 4.26 15.74 10.29
CA ALA A 350 4.86 16.11 8.99
C ALA A 350 5.88 17.25 9.06
N GLN A 351 6.01 17.96 10.19
CA GLN A 351 6.98 19.05 10.39
C GLN A 351 8.03 18.69 11.41
N ASN A 352 9.29 19.11 11.16
CA ASN A 352 10.37 19.07 12.14
C ASN A 352 10.66 20.50 12.61
N VAL A 353 9.84 20.98 13.55
CA VAL A 353 9.84 22.38 13.99
C VAL A 353 9.81 22.45 15.52
N ASN A 354 10.56 23.39 16.07
CA ASN A 354 10.56 23.74 17.48
C ASN A 354 9.87 25.09 17.67
N ALA A 355 8.74 25.09 18.35
CA ALA A 355 7.93 26.27 18.65
C ALA A 355 8.34 26.95 19.99
N GLY A 356 9.56 26.73 20.46
CA GLY A 356 10.13 27.35 21.65
C GLY A 356 9.41 26.90 22.93
N VAL A 357 8.73 27.84 23.58
CA VAL A 357 7.99 27.58 24.84
C VAL A 357 6.79 26.65 24.66
N LEU A 358 6.32 26.45 23.44
CA LEU A 358 5.24 25.51 23.10
C LEU A 358 5.76 24.09 22.78
N GLY A 359 7.08 23.90 22.71
CA GLY A 359 7.69 22.58 22.43
C GLY A 359 7.88 22.31 20.94
N GLU A 360 7.93 21.03 20.58
CA GLU A 360 7.94 20.58 19.20
C GLU A 360 6.55 20.67 18.58
N ILE A 361 6.48 20.73 17.25
CA ILE A 361 5.22 20.50 16.53
C ILE A 361 4.93 19.00 16.56
N SER A 362 3.73 18.65 17.05
CA SER A 362 3.33 17.27 17.34
C SER A 362 1.88 17.05 16.95
N THR A 363 1.66 16.40 15.83
CA THR A 363 0.31 16.10 15.34
C THR A 363 -0.50 15.33 16.38
N ASP A 364 -1.70 15.82 16.69
CA ASP A 364 -2.65 15.20 17.61
C ASP A 364 -3.81 14.57 16.85
N ILE A 365 -4.17 13.33 17.22
CA ILE A 365 -5.29 12.59 16.64
C ILE A 365 -6.35 12.34 17.71
N LYS A 366 -7.60 12.75 17.40
CA LYS A 366 -8.76 12.51 18.29
C LYS A 366 -9.66 11.39 17.79
N GLY A 367 -9.48 10.95 16.55
CA GLY A 367 -10.25 9.90 15.92
C GLY A 367 -10.40 10.10 14.44
N ALA A 368 -11.11 9.19 13.79
CA ALA A 368 -11.45 9.29 12.37
C ALA A 368 -12.89 8.82 12.13
N VAL A 369 -13.45 9.22 11.00
CA VAL A 369 -14.81 8.89 10.57
C VAL A 369 -14.81 8.52 9.09
N ASP A 370 -15.44 7.39 8.74
CA ASP A 370 -15.83 7.10 7.36
C ASP A 370 -17.07 7.94 7.03
N LEU A 371 -16.95 8.78 5.99
CA LEU A 371 -18.00 9.71 5.58
C LEU A 371 -19.09 9.04 4.72
N ASN A 372 -18.85 7.81 4.27
CA ASN A 372 -19.78 7.02 3.47
C ASN A 372 -20.76 6.21 4.34
N ILE A 373 -20.54 6.15 5.66
CA ILE A 373 -21.42 5.48 6.63
C ILE A 373 -22.26 6.51 7.39
N LYS A 374 -23.56 6.29 7.40
CA LYS A 374 -24.53 7.20 8.05
C LYS A 374 -24.65 6.97 9.55
#